data_3cacd4406f18d159a42c521caced99d1
#
_entry.id   3cacd4406f18d159a42c521caced99d1
#
_cell.length_a   1.000
_cell.length_b   1.000
_cell.length_c   1.000
_cell.angle_alpha   90.00
_cell.angle_beta   90.00
_cell.angle_gamma   90.00
#
_symmetry.space_group_name_H-M   'P 1'
#
loop_
_entity.id
_entity.type
_entity.pdbx_description
1 polymer ?
#
loop_
_entity_poly.entity_id
_entity_poly.type
_entity_poly.pdbx_seq_one_letter_code
_entity_poly.pdbx_strand_id
1 'polypeptide(L)'
;MNEIFNTISQAIINTSDLVCGVPEFLLLIGGGLFLFVYSGAVSVRRLPWAIRELRKKQANDGGKQEGQISSFQALMSAIAATVGLGNIAGVAIAVAIGGPGVVFWMWVSALVGMTTKFFEGSLAIMYRGKDTAGETQGGTMYMITEGLGKKWRPLAIAFTIFGMVGTLCFMQANQLTESSITVSGIAPTFSTKFIIGVVMAVIVAFVILGGITRIAKAASRIVPIMVVFYFLMVLAVVLLNLNLVPAVFTSIFEGAFSLKAGFGAFVFVALTGAKRAAFVNEAGVGTASMMHGASKNNQPVREGLIAMLGPLIDSGIVCTLTSIPIIMASHSGLALADDAGLSNALGAFDMLLPHVGQYLLMAIVLFFAFSTMFSYSYYGLKCTNYLFGAKNAKYYNYYYLVMIVVAAVIKLTLLVGIMDLAFAGMAVCTMFTLIRLAPKVKEQMKLYFAEEGK
;
A
#
# COMPACT_ATOMS: atom_id res chain seq x y z
N MET A 1 -28.57 -23.33 -1.97
CA MET A 1 -27.15 -22.94 -2.18
C MET A 1 -26.96 -21.44 -2.25
N ASN A 2 -27.78 -20.70 -3.01
CA ASN A 2 -27.68 -19.23 -3.11
C ASN A 2 -27.97 -18.48 -1.80
N GLU A 3 -28.92 -18.95 -0.98
CA GLU A 3 -29.23 -18.30 0.32
C GLU A 3 -28.09 -18.45 1.33
N ILE A 4 -27.49 -19.64 1.43
CA ILE A 4 -26.34 -19.90 2.33
C ILE A 4 -25.16 -19.03 1.88
N PHE A 5 -24.87 -18.96 0.57
CA PHE A 5 -23.81 -18.12 0.03
C PHE A 5 -24.05 -16.63 0.33
N ASN A 6 -25.28 -16.15 0.16
CA ASN A 6 -25.62 -14.76 0.47
C ASN A 6 -25.50 -14.46 1.98
N THR A 7 -25.92 -15.40 2.83
CA THR A 7 -25.80 -15.25 4.30
C THR A 7 -24.33 -15.20 4.73
N ILE A 8 -23.48 -16.09 4.21
CA ILE A 8 -22.04 -16.09 4.51
C ILE A 8 -21.39 -14.82 3.98
N SER A 9 -21.70 -14.39 2.75
CA SER A 9 -21.16 -13.17 2.16
C SER A 9 -21.53 -11.94 3.01
N GLN A 10 -22.78 -11.84 3.43
CA GLN A 10 -23.23 -10.74 4.27
C GLN A 10 -22.57 -10.75 5.67
N ALA A 11 -22.39 -11.93 6.25
CA ALA A 11 -21.68 -12.06 7.52
C ALA A 11 -20.20 -11.61 7.41
N ILE A 12 -19.52 -11.95 6.32
CA ILE A 12 -18.14 -11.50 6.06
C ILE A 12 -18.10 -9.97 5.92
N ILE A 13 -19.00 -9.38 5.13
CA ILE A 13 -19.06 -7.93 4.92
C ILE A 13 -19.32 -7.21 6.23
N ASN A 14 -20.35 -7.62 7.00
CA ASN A 14 -20.68 -7.00 8.28
C ASN A 14 -19.53 -7.11 9.29
N THR A 15 -18.82 -8.25 9.33
CA THR A 15 -17.67 -8.44 10.21
C THR A 15 -16.50 -7.56 9.77
N SER A 16 -16.26 -7.45 8.46
CA SER A 16 -15.26 -6.55 7.90
C SER A 16 -15.54 -5.09 8.26
N ASP A 17 -16.76 -4.61 8.08
CA ASP A 17 -17.15 -3.24 8.43
C ASP A 17 -16.95 -2.93 9.92
N LEU A 18 -17.21 -3.91 10.78
CA LEU A 18 -17.03 -3.76 12.23
C LEU A 18 -15.54 -3.72 12.62
N VAL A 19 -14.73 -4.66 12.11
CA VAL A 19 -13.32 -4.83 12.49
C VAL A 19 -12.44 -3.77 11.82
N CYS A 20 -12.63 -3.57 10.51
CA CYS A 20 -11.82 -2.64 9.71
C CYS A 20 -12.31 -1.19 9.76
N GLY A 21 -13.34 -0.92 10.57
CA GLY A 21 -13.82 0.41 10.89
C GLY A 21 -12.93 1.14 11.89
N VAL A 22 -13.54 1.48 13.04
CA VAL A 22 -12.85 2.20 14.12
C VAL A 22 -11.73 1.38 14.80
N PRO A 23 -11.89 0.06 15.08
CA PRO A 23 -10.85 -0.71 15.77
C PRO A 23 -9.51 -0.74 15.02
N GLU A 24 -9.53 -1.05 13.72
CA GLU A 24 -8.29 -1.09 12.93
C GLU A 24 -7.67 0.31 12.78
N PHE A 25 -8.50 1.33 12.57
CA PHE A 25 -8.04 2.71 12.54
C PHE A 25 -7.32 3.11 13.83
N LEU A 26 -7.90 2.83 15.00
CA LEU A 26 -7.27 3.12 16.28
C LEU A 26 -5.95 2.36 16.46
N LEU A 27 -5.88 1.12 16.00
CA LEU A 27 -4.66 0.32 16.05
C LEU A 27 -3.56 0.91 15.17
N LEU A 28 -3.85 1.21 13.92
CA LEU A 28 -2.84 1.69 12.95
C LEU A 28 -2.42 3.13 13.23
N ILE A 29 -3.37 4.04 13.39
CA ILE A 29 -3.07 5.47 13.62
C ILE A 29 -2.65 5.70 15.07
N GLY A 30 -3.33 5.12 16.04
CA GLY A 30 -2.95 5.24 17.45
C GLY A 30 -1.60 4.61 17.76
N GLY A 31 -1.37 3.40 17.26
CA GLY A 31 -0.07 2.72 17.37
C GLY A 31 1.03 3.44 16.61
N GLY A 32 0.74 3.94 15.41
CA GLY A 32 1.67 4.75 14.60
C GLY A 32 2.01 6.07 15.29
N LEU A 33 1.04 6.76 15.88
CA LEU A 33 1.24 7.98 16.66
C LEU A 33 2.09 7.72 17.91
N PHE A 34 1.84 6.60 18.61
CA PHE A 34 2.72 6.17 19.69
C PHE A 34 4.17 6.03 19.21
N LEU A 35 4.41 5.32 18.11
CA LEU A 35 5.76 5.15 17.53
C LEU A 35 6.37 6.50 17.10
N PHE A 36 5.55 7.40 16.55
CA PHE A 36 5.96 8.74 16.15
C PHE A 36 6.48 9.56 17.34
N VAL A 37 5.71 9.61 18.42
CA VAL A 37 6.12 10.31 19.65
C VAL A 37 7.30 9.60 20.30
N TYR A 38 7.27 8.27 20.41
CA TYR A 38 8.32 7.47 21.04
C TYR A 38 9.69 7.60 20.35
N SER A 39 9.72 7.71 19.02
CA SER A 39 10.94 7.91 18.23
C SER A 39 11.44 9.37 18.21
N GLY A 40 10.67 10.32 18.77
CA GLY A 40 10.95 11.74 18.67
C GLY A 40 10.72 12.30 17.27
N ALA A 41 9.64 11.89 16.61
CA ALA A 41 9.23 12.32 15.27
C ALA A 41 10.32 12.05 14.20
N VAL A 42 10.84 10.82 14.17
CA VAL A 42 11.93 10.42 13.26
C VAL A 42 11.60 10.71 11.79
N SER A 43 10.35 10.52 11.37
CA SER A 43 9.90 10.77 10.01
C SER A 43 10.03 12.24 9.57
N VAL A 44 9.91 13.18 10.48
CA VAL A 44 10.08 14.61 10.21
C VAL A 44 11.55 15.03 10.36
N ARG A 45 12.15 14.70 11.52
CA ARG A 45 13.50 15.17 11.87
C ARG A 45 14.59 14.56 11.01
N ARG A 46 14.39 13.34 10.50
CA ARG A 46 15.40 12.56 9.75
C ARG A 46 15.03 12.36 8.27
N LEU A 47 14.02 13.06 7.77
CA LEU A 47 13.66 12.99 6.34
C LEU A 47 14.81 13.35 5.39
N PRO A 48 15.58 14.42 5.61
CA PRO A 48 16.74 14.73 4.75
C PRO A 48 17.78 13.59 4.73
N TRP A 49 17.94 12.90 5.86
CA TRP A 49 18.82 11.73 5.96
C TRP A 49 18.32 10.56 5.14
N ALA A 50 17.02 10.27 5.17
CA ALA A 50 16.43 9.19 4.37
C ALA A 50 16.69 9.39 2.88
N ILE A 51 16.50 10.62 2.39
CA ILE A 51 16.78 10.98 0.99
C ILE A 51 18.27 10.81 0.66
N ARG A 52 19.15 11.18 1.58
CA ARG A 52 20.61 11.01 1.43
C ARG A 52 20.99 9.52 1.40
N GLU A 53 20.45 8.70 2.33
CA GLU A 53 20.75 7.27 2.41
C GLU A 53 20.26 6.51 1.18
N LEU A 54 19.14 6.93 0.58
CA LEU A 54 18.66 6.35 -0.68
C LEU A 54 19.64 6.59 -1.84
N ARG A 55 20.33 7.75 -1.87
CA ARG A 55 21.29 8.12 -2.91
C ARG A 55 22.69 7.50 -2.72
N LYS A 56 23.05 7.11 -1.51
CA LYS A 56 24.32 6.45 -1.25
C LYS A 56 24.36 5.09 -1.96
N LYS A 57 25.38 4.85 -2.75
CA LYS A 57 25.67 3.48 -3.23
C LYS A 57 25.83 2.59 -2.01
N GLN A 58 25.29 1.37 -2.09
CA GLN A 58 25.47 0.36 -1.06
C GLN A 58 26.97 0.12 -0.92
N ALA A 59 27.55 0.52 0.22
CA ALA A 59 28.94 0.27 0.50
C ALA A 59 29.14 -1.25 0.56
N ASN A 60 30.21 -1.75 -0.05
CA ASN A 60 30.70 -3.10 0.20
C ASN A 60 31.35 -3.08 1.59
N ASP A 61 30.54 -3.24 2.64
CA ASP A 61 30.99 -3.29 4.02
C ASP A 61 31.74 -4.61 4.35
N GLY A 62 32.56 -5.13 3.43
CA GLY A 62 33.47 -6.27 3.68
C GLY A 62 32.86 -7.57 4.23
N GLY A 63 31.59 -7.55 4.62
CA GLY A 63 30.82 -8.68 5.13
C GLY A 63 30.00 -9.36 4.03
N LYS A 64 29.65 -10.63 4.24
CA LYS A 64 28.67 -11.33 3.39
C LYS A 64 27.37 -10.51 3.36
N GLN A 65 27.03 -9.93 2.21
CA GLN A 65 25.77 -9.28 2.00
C GLN A 65 24.66 -10.34 2.06
N GLU A 66 23.90 -10.34 3.15
CA GLU A 66 22.70 -11.15 3.28
C GLU A 66 21.55 -10.43 2.56
N GLY A 67 20.77 -11.19 1.77
CA GLY A 67 19.65 -10.64 1.00
C GLY A 67 19.81 -10.78 -0.50
N GLN A 68 18.74 -10.49 -1.22
CA GLN A 68 18.62 -10.81 -2.65
C GLN A 68 18.55 -9.57 -3.55
N ILE A 69 18.10 -8.43 -3.02
CA ILE A 69 17.82 -7.19 -3.76
C ILE A 69 18.46 -5.98 -3.08
N SER A 70 18.67 -4.88 -3.82
CA SER A 70 19.17 -3.64 -3.21
C SER A 70 18.07 -2.92 -2.40
N SER A 71 18.46 -2.02 -1.47
CA SER A 71 17.50 -1.21 -0.71
C SER A 71 16.59 -0.36 -1.60
N PHE A 72 17.13 0.17 -2.71
CA PHE A 72 16.33 0.88 -3.71
C PHE A 72 15.29 -0.05 -4.36
N GLN A 73 15.69 -1.27 -4.73
CA GLN A 73 14.77 -2.26 -5.27
C GLN A 73 13.72 -2.70 -4.24
N ALA A 74 14.10 -2.83 -2.96
CA ALA A 74 13.17 -3.13 -1.88
C ALA A 74 12.13 -2.02 -1.72
N LEU A 75 12.57 -0.75 -1.67
CA LEU A 75 11.67 0.41 -1.62
C LEU A 75 10.74 0.47 -2.84
N MET A 76 11.29 0.34 -4.06
CA MET A 76 10.46 0.38 -5.27
C MET A 76 9.45 -0.78 -5.33
N SER A 77 9.83 -1.96 -4.86
CA SER A 77 8.90 -3.11 -4.78
C SER A 77 7.83 -2.91 -3.71
N ALA A 78 8.16 -2.30 -2.57
CA ALA A 78 7.19 -1.93 -1.55
C ALA A 78 6.22 -0.85 -2.05
N ILE A 79 6.72 0.18 -2.75
CA ILE A 79 5.89 1.21 -3.39
C ILE A 79 5.03 0.62 -4.50
N ALA A 80 5.56 -0.31 -5.32
CA ALA A 80 4.78 -1.01 -6.34
C ALA A 80 3.59 -1.78 -5.75
N ALA A 81 3.74 -2.28 -4.51
CA ALA A 81 2.66 -2.93 -3.79
C ALA A 81 1.59 -1.94 -3.32
N THR A 82 2.00 -0.81 -2.74
CA THR A 82 1.10 0.17 -2.11
C THR A 82 0.53 1.18 -3.10
N VAL A 83 1.30 1.63 -4.10
CA VAL A 83 0.81 2.53 -5.16
C VAL A 83 0.01 1.72 -6.18
N GLY A 84 -1.28 1.67 -5.95
CA GLY A 84 -2.23 0.87 -6.71
C GLY A 84 -3.56 1.60 -6.94
N LEU A 85 -4.58 0.84 -7.28
CA LEU A 85 -5.93 1.39 -7.50
C LEU A 85 -6.51 2.08 -6.27
N GLY A 86 -6.05 1.71 -5.07
CA GLY A 86 -6.40 2.40 -3.84
C GLY A 86 -6.05 3.89 -3.82
N ASN A 87 -4.94 4.27 -4.47
CA ASN A 87 -4.50 5.67 -4.56
C ASN A 87 -5.35 6.49 -5.53
N ILE A 88 -6.08 5.86 -6.44
CA ILE A 88 -6.97 6.53 -7.40
C ILE A 88 -8.41 6.43 -6.93
N ALA A 89 -8.99 5.24 -7.01
CA ALA A 89 -10.39 5.00 -6.69
C ALA A 89 -10.73 5.35 -5.25
N GLY A 90 -9.88 4.96 -4.32
CA GLY A 90 -10.18 5.20 -2.93
C GLY A 90 -9.95 6.63 -2.46
N VAL A 91 -9.02 7.35 -3.08
CA VAL A 91 -8.89 8.79 -2.84
C VAL A 91 -10.11 9.53 -3.39
N ALA A 92 -10.59 9.13 -4.58
CA ALA A 92 -11.81 9.69 -5.15
C ALA A 92 -13.04 9.48 -4.26
N ILE A 93 -13.21 8.28 -3.68
CA ILE A 93 -14.25 7.99 -2.68
C ILE A 93 -14.07 8.87 -1.44
N ALA A 94 -12.86 8.97 -0.90
CA ALA A 94 -12.63 9.78 0.30
C ALA A 94 -12.97 11.25 0.08
N VAL A 95 -12.61 11.81 -1.09
CA VAL A 95 -12.95 13.19 -1.46
C VAL A 95 -14.46 13.36 -1.69
N ALA A 96 -15.13 12.37 -2.31
CA ALA A 96 -16.57 12.41 -2.51
C ALA A 96 -17.33 12.44 -1.17
N ILE A 97 -16.99 11.55 -0.24
CA ILE A 97 -17.69 11.38 1.04
C ILE A 97 -17.32 12.47 2.06
N GLY A 98 -16.02 12.77 2.18
CA GLY A 98 -15.50 13.65 3.24
C GLY A 98 -15.12 15.06 2.76
N GLY A 99 -15.28 15.34 1.46
CA GLY A 99 -14.90 16.62 0.86
C GLY A 99 -13.38 16.83 0.74
N PRO A 100 -12.94 17.99 0.21
CA PRO A 100 -11.52 18.28 -0.03
C PRO A 100 -10.62 18.21 1.22
N GLY A 101 -11.16 18.49 2.41
CA GLY A 101 -10.42 18.49 3.67
C GLY A 101 -9.78 17.15 4.06
N VAL A 102 -10.26 16.03 3.52
CA VAL A 102 -9.67 14.71 3.76
C VAL A 102 -8.20 14.64 3.32
N VAL A 103 -7.80 15.41 2.30
CA VAL A 103 -6.44 15.43 1.76
C VAL A 103 -5.43 15.89 2.81
N PHE A 104 -5.76 16.94 3.57
CA PHE A 104 -4.90 17.40 4.68
C PHE A 104 -4.66 16.29 5.71
N TRP A 105 -5.70 15.56 6.08
CA TRP A 105 -5.59 14.48 7.07
C TRP A 105 -4.90 13.24 6.50
N MET A 106 -4.93 13.04 5.18
CA MET A 106 -4.10 12.05 4.50
C MET A 106 -2.60 12.40 4.62
N TRP A 107 -2.22 13.69 4.51
CA TRP A 107 -0.82 14.11 4.72
C TRP A 107 -0.36 13.88 6.15
N VAL A 108 -1.20 14.22 7.14
CA VAL A 108 -0.90 13.96 8.56
C VAL A 108 -0.72 12.46 8.81
N SER A 109 -1.62 11.64 8.28
CA SER A 109 -1.52 10.18 8.39
C SER A 109 -0.28 9.62 7.68
N ALA A 110 0.12 10.18 6.55
CA ALA A 110 1.35 9.80 5.85
C ALA A 110 2.58 10.01 6.73
N LEU A 111 2.69 11.13 7.46
CA LEU A 111 3.81 11.40 8.38
C LEU A 111 3.87 10.38 9.53
N VAL A 112 2.72 9.96 10.04
CA VAL A 112 2.62 8.90 11.06
C VAL A 112 3.02 7.56 10.45
N GLY A 113 2.50 7.22 9.28
CA GLY A 113 2.80 6.00 8.53
C GLY A 113 4.28 5.87 8.17
N MET A 114 4.95 6.98 7.82
CA MET A 114 6.41 7.01 7.61
C MET A 114 7.17 6.49 8.82
N THR A 115 6.78 6.89 10.03
CA THR A 115 7.42 6.39 11.26
C THR A 115 7.16 4.90 11.44
N THR A 116 5.93 4.44 11.24
CA THR A 116 5.59 3.01 11.33
C THR A 116 6.43 2.19 10.36
N LYS A 117 6.55 2.62 9.09
CA LYS A 117 7.42 1.97 8.09
C LYS A 117 8.91 2.01 8.45
N PHE A 118 9.37 3.08 9.12
CA PHE A 118 10.73 3.13 9.67
C PHE A 118 10.97 1.97 10.65
N PHE A 119 10.04 1.72 11.58
CA PHE A 119 10.13 0.60 12.51
C PHE A 119 10.03 -0.74 11.80
N GLU A 120 9.11 -0.91 10.85
CA GLU A 120 9.00 -2.12 10.04
C GLU A 120 10.29 -2.45 9.29
N GLY A 121 10.88 -1.49 8.59
CA GLY A 121 12.11 -1.67 7.82
C GLY A 121 13.32 -1.95 8.72
N SER A 122 13.43 -1.25 9.86
CA SER A 122 14.51 -1.48 10.82
C SER A 122 14.43 -2.88 11.43
N LEU A 123 13.27 -3.28 11.92
CA LEU A 123 13.07 -4.58 12.56
C LEU A 123 13.18 -5.73 11.55
N ALA A 124 12.81 -5.51 10.29
CA ALA A 124 12.95 -6.50 9.22
C ALA A 124 14.42 -6.89 8.98
N ILE A 125 15.37 -5.98 9.21
CA ILE A 125 16.80 -6.25 9.13
C ILE A 125 17.36 -6.83 10.44
N MET A 126 16.91 -6.30 11.57
CA MET A 126 17.38 -6.76 12.89
C MET A 126 17.04 -8.23 13.17
N TYR A 127 15.90 -8.68 12.70
CA TYR A 127 15.33 -9.98 13.01
C TYR A 127 15.04 -10.80 11.75
N ARG A 128 16.06 -10.93 10.91
CA ARG A 128 16.06 -11.89 9.80
C ARG A 128 16.14 -13.32 10.33
N GLY A 129 15.43 -14.22 9.69
CA GLY A 129 15.54 -15.66 9.93
C GLY A 129 16.06 -16.37 8.68
N LYS A 130 16.04 -17.71 8.74
CA LYS A 130 16.36 -18.59 7.61
C LYS A 130 15.16 -19.47 7.29
N ASP A 131 14.94 -19.70 5.99
CA ASP A 131 13.94 -20.68 5.56
C ASP A 131 14.49 -22.10 5.56
N THR A 132 13.67 -23.05 5.11
CA THR A 132 14.04 -24.48 5.05
C THR A 132 15.13 -24.78 4.01
N ALA A 133 15.45 -23.85 3.12
CA ALA A 133 16.58 -23.95 2.18
C ALA A 133 17.86 -23.25 2.69
N GLY A 134 17.80 -22.63 3.89
CA GLY A 134 18.91 -21.89 4.48
C GLY A 134 19.06 -20.46 3.97
N GLU A 135 18.14 -19.99 3.12
CA GLU A 135 18.12 -18.64 2.57
C GLU A 135 17.67 -17.63 3.62
N THR A 136 18.34 -16.46 3.67
CA THR A 136 17.98 -15.36 4.57
C THR A 136 16.62 -14.78 4.19
N GLN A 137 15.73 -14.71 5.17
CA GLN A 137 14.36 -14.27 5.03
C GLN A 137 14.04 -13.17 6.04
N GLY A 138 13.26 -12.16 5.60
CA GLY A 138 12.68 -11.15 6.48
C GLY A 138 11.16 -11.17 6.41
N GLY A 139 10.55 -10.36 7.25
CA GLY A 139 9.11 -10.22 7.36
C GLY A 139 8.63 -10.29 8.80
N THR A 140 7.40 -9.84 9.05
CA THR A 140 6.82 -9.80 10.41
C THR A 140 6.85 -11.16 11.10
N MET A 141 6.63 -12.27 10.39
CA MET A 141 6.69 -13.61 10.96
C MET A 141 8.07 -13.92 11.58
N TYR A 142 9.16 -13.48 10.97
CA TYR A 142 10.50 -13.63 11.51
C TYR A 142 10.78 -12.60 12.62
N MET A 143 10.29 -11.37 12.50
CA MET A 143 10.35 -10.38 13.60
C MET A 143 9.68 -10.92 14.87
N ILE A 144 8.59 -11.68 14.72
CA ILE A 144 7.90 -12.32 15.85
C ILE A 144 8.75 -13.45 16.42
N THR A 145 9.23 -14.38 15.60
CA THR A 145 9.93 -15.59 16.11
C THR A 145 11.36 -15.29 16.60
N GLU A 146 12.10 -14.44 15.90
CA GLU A 146 13.48 -14.09 16.26
C GLU A 146 13.54 -12.92 17.24
N GLY A 147 12.60 -11.98 17.17
CA GLY A 147 12.58 -10.79 18.04
C GLY A 147 11.83 -10.99 19.36
N LEU A 148 10.61 -11.54 19.33
CA LEU A 148 9.80 -11.82 20.53
C LEU A 148 10.07 -13.20 21.13
N GLY A 149 10.61 -14.12 20.32
CA GLY A 149 10.97 -15.47 20.71
C GLY A 149 9.98 -16.53 20.31
N LYS A 150 10.42 -17.79 20.34
CA LYS A 150 9.69 -18.96 19.80
C LYS A 150 8.31 -19.20 20.43
N LYS A 151 8.06 -18.73 21.66
CA LYS A 151 6.75 -18.82 22.32
C LYS A 151 5.65 -18.05 21.56
N TRP A 152 6.00 -17.06 20.75
CA TRP A 152 5.08 -16.25 19.94
C TRP A 152 4.85 -16.82 18.54
N ARG A 153 5.36 -18.03 18.26
CA ARG A 153 5.14 -18.70 16.96
C ARG A 153 3.68 -18.77 16.52
N PRO A 154 2.68 -18.98 17.41
CA PRO A 154 1.27 -18.95 16.99
C PRO A 154 0.87 -17.58 16.36
N LEU A 155 1.39 -16.46 16.88
CA LEU A 155 1.15 -15.14 16.30
C LEU A 155 1.79 -15.00 14.90
N ALA A 156 2.99 -15.57 14.70
CA ALA A 156 3.63 -15.60 13.39
C ALA A 156 2.86 -16.44 12.38
N ILE A 157 2.29 -17.57 12.82
CA ILE A 157 1.43 -18.44 11.99
C ILE A 157 0.14 -17.68 11.62
N ALA A 158 -0.51 -16.99 12.56
CA ALA A 158 -1.68 -16.18 12.29
C ALA A 158 -1.39 -15.09 11.24
N PHE A 159 -0.29 -14.34 11.43
CA PHE A 159 0.17 -13.35 10.43
C PHE A 159 0.33 -13.97 9.04
N THR A 160 0.96 -15.13 8.92
CA THR A 160 1.20 -15.77 7.63
C THR A 160 -0.07 -16.28 6.96
N ILE A 161 -1.04 -16.80 7.73
CA ILE A 161 -2.35 -17.23 7.19
C ILE A 161 -3.09 -16.00 6.62
N PHE A 162 -3.18 -14.93 7.39
CA PHE A 162 -3.78 -13.68 6.91
C PHE A 162 -3.01 -13.11 5.70
N GLY A 163 -1.68 -13.16 5.72
CA GLY A 163 -0.85 -12.68 4.62
C GLY A 163 -1.05 -13.44 3.31
N MET A 164 -1.25 -14.75 3.37
CA MET A 164 -1.54 -15.57 2.19
C MET A 164 -2.87 -15.17 1.51
N VAL A 165 -3.85 -14.72 2.29
CA VAL A 165 -5.17 -14.33 1.79
C VAL A 165 -5.20 -12.84 1.43
N GLY A 166 -4.73 -11.98 2.32
CA GLY A 166 -4.79 -10.51 2.14
C GLY A 166 -4.02 -10.00 0.91
N THR A 167 -2.99 -10.74 0.48
CA THR A 167 -2.15 -10.33 -0.66
C THR A 167 -2.56 -10.98 -1.99
N LEU A 168 -3.82 -11.40 -2.17
CA LEU A 168 -4.31 -12.05 -3.40
C LEU A 168 -4.70 -11.10 -4.55
N CYS A 169 -4.50 -9.79 -4.42
CA CYS A 169 -4.79 -8.79 -5.46
C CYS A 169 -6.22 -8.80 -6.02
N PHE A 170 -7.19 -9.16 -5.22
CA PHE A 170 -8.58 -9.24 -5.65
C PHE A 170 -9.10 -7.91 -6.20
N MET A 171 -8.84 -6.82 -5.47
CA MET A 171 -9.29 -5.49 -5.85
C MET A 171 -8.67 -5.05 -7.18
N GLN A 172 -7.37 -5.28 -7.37
CA GLN A 172 -6.66 -4.87 -8.58
C GLN A 172 -7.18 -5.60 -9.82
N ALA A 173 -7.35 -6.92 -9.73
CA ALA A 173 -7.85 -7.73 -10.85
C ALA A 173 -9.30 -7.37 -11.20
N ASN A 174 -10.18 -7.22 -10.20
CA ASN A 174 -11.57 -6.88 -10.41
C ASN A 174 -11.75 -5.46 -10.99
N GLN A 175 -11.16 -4.46 -10.35
CA GLN A 175 -11.26 -3.05 -10.76
C GLN A 175 -10.65 -2.82 -12.15
N LEU A 176 -9.52 -3.46 -12.47
CA LEU A 176 -8.93 -3.37 -13.79
C LEU A 176 -9.84 -3.99 -14.86
N THR A 177 -10.50 -5.10 -14.55
CA THR A 177 -11.46 -5.74 -15.45
C THR A 177 -12.65 -4.82 -15.72
N GLU A 178 -13.28 -4.28 -14.66
CA GLU A 178 -14.45 -3.38 -14.80
C GLU A 178 -14.09 -2.11 -15.55
N SER A 179 -12.94 -1.50 -15.26
CA SER A 179 -12.48 -0.28 -15.95
C SER A 179 -12.16 -0.52 -17.40
N SER A 180 -11.54 -1.68 -17.74
CA SER A 180 -11.25 -2.04 -19.11
C SER A 180 -12.52 -2.21 -19.93
N ILE A 181 -13.56 -2.82 -19.36
CA ILE A 181 -14.88 -2.98 -19.97
C ILE A 181 -15.54 -1.61 -20.17
N THR A 182 -15.54 -0.75 -19.15
CA THR A 182 -16.15 0.57 -19.21
C THR A 182 -15.52 1.44 -20.29
N VAL A 183 -14.19 1.51 -20.35
CA VAL A 183 -13.46 2.36 -21.31
C VAL A 183 -13.54 1.82 -22.73
N SER A 184 -13.57 0.48 -22.89
CA SER A 184 -13.69 -0.14 -24.24
C SER A 184 -15.11 -0.22 -24.78
N GLY A 185 -16.13 -0.01 -23.93
CA GLY A 185 -17.54 -0.15 -24.31
C GLY A 185 -17.97 -1.58 -24.64
N ILE A 186 -17.18 -2.59 -24.30
CA ILE A 186 -17.49 -4.00 -24.54
C ILE A 186 -18.54 -4.48 -23.54
N ALA A 187 -19.42 -5.41 -23.96
CA ALA A 187 -20.45 -5.96 -23.07
C ALA A 187 -19.84 -6.70 -21.87
N PRO A 188 -20.32 -6.46 -20.62
CA PRO A 188 -19.80 -7.04 -19.38
C PRO A 188 -20.25 -8.49 -19.18
N THR A 189 -19.98 -9.36 -20.16
CA THR A 189 -20.33 -10.78 -20.08
C THR A 189 -19.33 -11.56 -19.23
N PHE A 190 -19.74 -12.73 -18.73
CA PHE A 190 -18.83 -13.64 -18.01
C PHE A 190 -17.60 -13.98 -18.88
N SER A 191 -17.81 -14.27 -20.17
CA SER A 191 -16.72 -14.59 -21.10
C SER A 191 -15.73 -13.44 -21.26
N THR A 192 -16.22 -12.20 -21.37
CA THR A 192 -15.36 -11.01 -21.46
C THR A 192 -14.50 -10.86 -20.21
N LYS A 193 -15.11 -10.94 -19.03
CA LYS A 193 -14.40 -10.84 -17.73
C LYS A 193 -13.38 -11.96 -17.56
N PHE A 194 -13.75 -13.19 -17.92
CA PHE A 194 -12.87 -14.34 -17.88
C PHE A 194 -11.65 -14.18 -18.79
N ILE A 195 -11.85 -13.75 -20.05
CA ILE A 195 -10.74 -13.52 -21.00
C ILE A 195 -9.79 -12.44 -20.48
N ILE A 196 -10.32 -11.31 -19.98
CA ILE A 196 -9.49 -10.25 -19.38
C ILE A 196 -8.69 -10.80 -18.19
N GLY A 197 -9.33 -11.59 -17.32
CA GLY A 197 -8.67 -12.25 -16.18
C GLY A 197 -7.53 -13.17 -16.61
N VAL A 198 -7.74 -13.98 -17.65
CA VAL A 198 -6.70 -14.87 -18.21
C VAL A 198 -5.54 -14.06 -18.79
N VAL A 199 -5.82 -13.00 -19.56
CA VAL A 199 -4.78 -12.13 -20.13
C VAL A 199 -3.95 -11.51 -19.01
N MET A 200 -4.59 -10.98 -17.97
CA MET A 200 -3.89 -10.45 -16.79
C MET A 200 -3.02 -11.51 -16.11
N ALA A 201 -3.57 -12.71 -15.88
CA ALA A 201 -2.82 -13.80 -15.25
C ALA A 201 -1.59 -14.22 -16.08
N VAL A 202 -1.70 -14.26 -17.42
CA VAL A 202 -0.56 -14.55 -18.31
C VAL A 202 0.51 -13.47 -18.20
N ILE A 203 0.14 -12.19 -18.24
CA ILE A 203 1.10 -11.07 -18.09
C ILE A 203 1.80 -11.15 -16.74
N VAL A 204 1.05 -11.38 -15.65
CA VAL A 204 1.59 -11.50 -14.30
C VAL A 204 2.53 -12.70 -14.19
N ALA A 205 2.17 -13.85 -14.78
CA ALA A 205 2.98 -15.07 -14.76
C ALA A 205 4.39 -14.85 -15.32
N PHE A 206 4.53 -14.09 -16.41
CA PHE A 206 5.85 -13.76 -17.00
C PHE A 206 6.80 -13.08 -16.00
N VAL A 207 6.27 -12.31 -15.07
CA VAL A 207 7.09 -11.59 -14.08
C VAL A 207 7.30 -12.44 -12.84
N ILE A 208 6.22 -12.96 -12.21
CA ILE A 208 6.31 -13.59 -10.89
C ILE A 208 7.00 -14.95 -10.89
N LEU A 209 6.91 -15.72 -11.98
CA LEU A 209 7.60 -17.01 -12.08
C LEU A 209 9.12 -16.87 -12.15
N GLY A 210 9.65 -15.66 -12.37
CA GLY A 210 11.08 -15.34 -12.28
C GLY A 210 11.57 -14.97 -10.88
N GLY A 211 10.73 -15.06 -9.86
CA GLY A 211 11.07 -14.81 -8.45
C GLY A 211 11.33 -13.35 -8.11
N ILE A 212 11.78 -13.09 -6.86
CA ILE A 212 11.93 -11.74 -6.29
C ILE A 212 12.85 -10.84 -7.11
N THR A 213 13.93 -11.37 -7.69
CA THR A 213 14.88 -10.57 -8.46
C THR A 213 14.24 -10.00 -9.73
N ARG A 214 13.36 -10.77 -10.41
CA ARG A 214 12.61 -10.28 -11.58
C ARG A 214 11.53 -9.31 -11.18
N ILE A 215 10.78 -9.59 -10.10
CA ILE A 215 9.78 -8.67 -9.53
C ILE A 215 10.42 -7.35 -9.16
N ALA A 216 11.52 -7.37 -8.41
CA ALA A 216 12.23 -6.16 -7.98
C ALA A 216 12.84 -5.36 -9.16
N LYS A 217 13.32 -6.05 -10.19
CA LYS A 217 13.80 -5.42 -11.42
C LYS A 217 12.66 -4.77 -12.21
N ALA A 218 11.50 -5.40 -12.28
CA ALA A 218 10.30 -4.83 -12.89
C ALA A 218 9.82 -3.60 -12.09
N ALA A 219 9.64 -3.72 -10.78
CA ALA A 219 9.21 -2.65 -9.90
C ALA A 219 10.16 -1.43 -9.96
N SER A 220 11.48 -1.65 -9.89
CA SER A 220 12.47 -0.56 -9.94
C SER A 220 12.50 0.23 -11.25
N ARG A 221 11.89 -0.30 -12.32
CA ARG A 221 11.73 0.41 -13.60
C ARG A 221 10.34 1.01 -13.75
N ILE A 222 9.30 0.23 -13.43
CA ILE A 222 7.90 0.63 -13.62
C ILE A 222 7.52 1.77 -12.67
N VAL A 223 7.86 1.67 -11.37
CA VAL A 223 7.44 2.65 -10.36
C VAL A 223 7.92 4.07 -10.67
N PRO A 224 9.22 4.33 -10.93
CA PRO A 224 9.65 5.69 -11.29
C PRO A 224 8.96 6.22 -12.55
N ILE A 225 8.81 5.37 -13.59
CA ILE A 225 8.16 5.76 -14.85
C ILE A 225 6.69 6.12 -14.61
N MET A 226 5.95 5.27 -13.88
CA MET A 226 4.53 5.52 -13.64
C MET A 226 4.30 6.76 -12.77
N VAL A 227 5.12 6.99 -11.73
CA VAL A 227 5.01 8.17 -10.87
C VAL A 227 5.33 9.45 -11.64
N VAL A 228 6.40 9.43 -12.47
CA VAL A 228 6.75 10.58 -13.31
C VAL A 228 5.67 10.85 -14.36
N PHE A 229 5.17 9.82 -15.03
CA PHE A 229 4.11 9.95 -16.02
C PHE A 229 2.83 10.51 -15.38
N TYR A 230 2.44 9.99 -14.20
CA TYR A 230 1.29 10.50 -13.45
C TYR A 230 1.49 11.97 -13.03
N PHE A 231 2.68 12.30 -12.53
CA PHE A 231 3.02 13.67 -12.18
C PHE A 231 2.91 14.62 -13.38
N LEU A 232 3.46 14.24 -14.54
CA LEU A 232 3.39 15.06 -15.75
C LEU A 232 1.95 15.24 -16.25
N MET A 233 1.12 14.19 -16.16
CA MET A 233 -0.29 14.27 -16.53
C MET A 233 -1.05 15.24 -15.60
N VAL A 234 -0.84 15.14 -14.28
CA VAL A 234 -1.47 16.05 -13.32
C VAL A 234 -0.91 17.47 -13.47
N LEU A 235 0.39 17.62 -13.74
CA LEU A 235 0.99 18.92 -14.03
C LEU A 235 0.33 19.57 -15.25
N ALA A 236 0.06 18.82 -16.32
CA ALA A 236 -0.67 19.32 -17.48
C ALA A 236 -2.09 19.79 -17.10
N VAL A 237 -2.83 18.98 -16.29
CA VAL A 237 -4.15 19.39 -15.76
C VAL A 237 -4.05 20.72 -15.01
N VAL A 238 -3.08 20.84 -14.10
CA VAL A 238 -2.88 22.04 -13.28
C VAL A 238 -2.53 23.25 -14.15
N LEU A 239 -1.62 23.09 -15.11
CA LEU A 239 -1.20 24.22 -15.99
C LEU A 239 -2.33 24.71 -16.89
N LEU A 240 -3.21 23.81 -17.34
CA LEU A 240 -4.38 24.19 -18.14
C LEU A 240 -5.51 24.81 -17.32
N ASN A 241 -5.50 24.62 -15.99
CA ASN A 241 -6.55 25.07 -15.07
C ASN A 241 -5.99 25.86 -13.89
N LEU A 242 -4.98 26.72 -14.10
CA LEU A 242 -4.29 27.49 -13.05
C LEU A 242 -5.23 28.35 -12.21
N ASN A 243 -6.32 28.85 -12.80
CA ASN A 243 -7.33 29.65 -12.13
C ASN A 243 -8.06 28.90 -11.00
N LEU A 244 -8.11 27.55 -11.04
CA LEU A 244 -8.74 26.72 -10.02
C LEU A 244 -7.79 26.36 -8.86
N VAL A 245 -6.48 26.49 -9.05
CA VAL A 245 -5.48 26.08 -8.06
C VAL A 245 -5.68 26.76 -6.69
N PRO A 246 -5.88 28.07 -6.58
CA PRO A 246 -6.12 28.70 -5.28
C PRO A 246 -7.36 28.15 -4.59
N ALA A 247 -8.46 27.95 -5.33
CA ALA A 247 -9.71 27.41 -4.80
C ALA A 247 -9.54 25.97 -4.26
N VAL A 248 -8.75 25.12 -4.95
CA VAL A 248 -8.42 23.77 -4.51
C VAL A 248 -7.72 23.78 -3.16
N PHE A 249 -6.63 24.54 -3.02
CA PHE A 249 -5.90 24.58 -1.76
C PHE A 249 -6.72 25.23 -0.64
N THR A 250 -7.44 26.31 -0.92
CA THR A 250 -8.36 26.91 0.05
C THR A 250 -9.38 25.89 0.55
N SER A 251 -10.02 25.13 -0.35
CA SER A 251 -11.01 24.12 0.02
C SER A 251 -10.42 22.95 0.82
N ILE A 252 -9.16 22.57 0.56
CA ILE A 252 -8.46 21.54 1.36
C ILE A 252 -8.27 22.04 2.80
N PHE A 253 -7.74 23.25 2.99
CA PHE A 253 -7.47 23.76 4.35
C PHE A 253 -8.75 24.15 5.07
N GLU A 254 -9.67 24.84 4.43
CA GLU A 254 -10.96 25.19 5.04
C GLU A 254 -11.79 23.95 5.38
N GLY A 255 -11.83 22.95 4.48
CA GLY A 255 -12.50 21.69 4.71
C GLY A 255 -11.89 20.87 5.84
N ALA A 256 -10.56 20.90 5.99
CA ALA A 256 -9.85 20.17 7.04
C ALA A 256 -10.14 20.71 8.44
N PHE A 257 -10.37 22.00 8.59
CA PHE A 257 -10.56 22.68 9.89
C PHE A 257 -11.96 23.30 10.06
N SER A 258 -12.91 22.96 9.20
CA SER A 258 -14.25 23.50 9.26
C SER A 258 -15.02 23.02 10.50
N LEU A 259 -15.04 23.84 11.54
CA LEU A 259 -15.89 23.65 12.71
C LEU A 259 -17.31 24.20 12.51
N LYS A 260 -17.59 24.88 11.38
CA LYS A 260 -18.90 25.48 11.08
C LYS A 260 -20.03 24.44 11.00
N ALA A 261 -19.69 23.23 10.53
CA ALA A 261 -20.61 22.09 10.47
C ALA A 261 -20.66 21.29 11.82
N GLY A 262 -19.95 21.75 12.85
CA GLY A 262 -19.87 21.10 14.16
C GLY A 262 -18.63 20.20 14.35
N PHE A 263 -18.29 19.90 15.61
CA PHE A 263 -17.13 19.07 15.96
C PHE A 263 -17.21 17.66 15.37
N GLY A 264 -18.41 17.09 15.24
CA GLY A 264 -18.61 15.77 14.62
C GLY A 264 -18.18 15.73 13.15
N ALA A 265 -18.47 16.78 12.37
CA ALA A 265 -18.06 16.86 10.97
C ALA A 265 -16.54 16.98 10.85
N PHE A 266 -15.89 17.77 11.69
CA PHE A 266 -14.43 17.84 11.77
C PHE A 266 -13.79 16.47 12.03
N VAL A 267 -14.29 15.74 13.04
CA VAL A 267 -13.83 14.40 13.38
C VAL A 267 -14.05 13.43 12.21
N PHE A 268 -15.22 13.51 11.56
CA PHE A 268 -15.54 12.66 10.41
C PHE A 268 -14.54 12.84 9.24
N VAL A 269 -14.24 14.09 8.87
CA VAL A 269 -13.28 14.42 7.80
C VAL A 269 -11.88 13.92 8.17
N ALA A 270 -11.44 14.15 9.42
CA ALA A 270 -10.15 13.73 9.92
C ALA A 270 -10.01 12.19 9.89
N LEU A 271 -11.03 11.48 10.39
CA LEU A 271 -11.05 10.02 10.40
C LEU A 271 -11.06 9.44 8.97
N THR A 272 -11.88 10.01 8.08
CA THR A 272 -11.98 9.56 6.68
C THR A 272 -10.64 9.70 5.96
N GLY A 273 -9.99 10.86 6.07
CA GLY A 273 -8.69 11.10 5.45
C GLY A 273 -7.58 10.23 6.03
N ALA A 274 -7.50 10.15 7.36
CA ALA A 274 -6.47 9.37 8.04
C ALA A 274 -6.64 7.86 7.80
N LYS A 275 -7.87 7.34 7.87
CA LYS A 275 -8.21 5.96 7.55
C LYS A 275 -7.79 5.63 6.12
N ARG A 276 -8.16 6.48 5.16
CA ARG A 276 -7.82 6.25 3.75
C ARG A 276 -6.31 6.15 3.52
N ALA A 277 -5.53 7.07 4.07
CA ALA A 277 -4.07 7.04 3.93
C ALA A 277 -3.45 5.80 4.59
N ALA A 278 -3.92 5.38 5.76
CA ALA A 278 -3.43 4.19 6.44
C ALA A 278 -3.67 2.91 5.62
N PHE A 279 -4.83 2.78 4.99
CA PHE A 279 -5.13 1.67 4.08
C PHE A 279 -4.28 1.70 2.80
N VAL A 280 -4.02 2.90 2.26
CA VAL A 280 -3.21 3.06 1.05
C VAL A 280 -1.75 2.72 1.30
N ASN A 281 -1.15 3.23 2.37
CA ASN A 281 0.28 3.05 2.62
C ASN A 281 0.64 1.76 3.37
N GLU A 282 -0.37 1.00 3.82
CA GLU A 282 -0.20 -0.28 4.54
C GLU A 282 0.79 -0.20 5.73
N ALA A 283 0.97 0.97 6.33
CA ALA A 283 1.87 1.12 7.46
C ALA A 283 1.29 0.44 8.71
N GLY A 284 2.02 -0.51 9.28
CA GLY A 284 1.56 -1.33 10.40
C GLY A 284 0.89 -2.63 9.99
N VAL A 285 0.67 -2.87 8.69
CA VAL A 285 0.18 -4.16 8.16
C VAL A 285 1.30 -5.20 8.10
N GLY A 286 2.56 -4.77 7.91
CA GLY A 286 3.73 -5.65 7.92
C GLY A 286 4.19 -6.13 6.54
N THR A 287 3.52 -5.74 5.48
CA THR A 287 3.88 -6.08 4.09
C THR A 287 5.27 -5.56 3.72
N ALA A 288 5.60 -4.31 4.09
CA ALA A 288 6.90 -3.72 3.82
C ALA A 288 8.05 -4.48 4.47
N SER A 289 7.86 -5.08 5.65
CA SER A 289 8.87 -5.86 6.32
C SER A 289 9.37 -7.05 5.50
N MET A 290 8.52 -7.63 4.65
CA MET A 290 8.87 -8.74 3.76
C MET A 290 9.76 -8.28 2.60
N MET A 291 9.51 -7.10 2.02
CA MET A 291 10.37 -6.54 0.95
C MET A 291 11.69 -6.02 1.49
N HIS A 292 11.64 -5.20 2.54
CA HIS A 292 12.85 -4.62 3.15
C HIS A 292 13.74 -5.69 3.79
N GLY A 293 13.14 -6.75 4.34
CA GLY A 293 13.87 -7.90 4.85
C GLY A 293 14.67 -8.67 3.79
N ALA A 294 14.29 -8.59 2.51
CA ALA A 294 15.02 -9.17 1.39
C ALA A 294 16.18 -8.27 0.88
N SER A 295 16.33 -7.06 1.42
CA SER A 295 17.39 -6.12 1.05
C SER A 295 18.78 -6.67 1.41
N LYS A 296 19.79 -6.33 0.62
CA LYS A 296 21.20 -6.64 0.89
C LYS A 296 21.81 -5.75 1.99
N ASN A 297 21.06 -4.78 2.49
CA ASN A 297 21.51 -3.88 3.53
C ASN A 297 21.52 -4.59 4.90
N ASN A 298 22.62 -4.47 5.63
CA ASN A 298 22.78 -5.03 6.97
C ASN A 298 22.63 -3.98 8.09
N GLN A 299 22.42 -2.71 7.73
CA GLN A 299 22.23 -1.60 8.68
C GLN A 299 20.72 -1.36 8.94
N PRO A 300 20.19 -1.73 10.13
CA PRO A 300 18.75 -1.65 10.41
C PRO A 300 18.18 -0.24 10.26
N VAL A 301 18.83 0.75 10.88
CA VAL A 301 18.33 2.14 10.87
C VAL A 301 18.37 2.73 9.47
N ARG A 302 19.38 2.42 8.68
CA ARG A 302 19.48 2.84 7.29
C ARG A 302 18.33 2.29 6.45
N GLU A 303 18.00 0.99 6.59
CA GLU A 303 16.88 0.39 5.89
C GLU A 303 15.54 0.97 6.35
N GLY A 304 15.38 1.25 7.65
CA GLY A 304 14.23 1.95 8.19
C GLY A 304 14.05 3.36 7.60
N LEU A 305 15.16 4.13 7.49
CA LEU A 305 15.16 5.45 6.86
C LEU A 305 14.72 5.38 5.38
N ILE A 306 15.14 4.34 4.66
CA ILE A 306 14.71 4.12 3.27
C ILE A 306 13.24 3.71 3.21
N ALA A 307 12.81 2.79 4.07
CA ALA A 307 11.43 2.30 4.12
C ALA A 307 10.41 3.42 4.41
N MET A 308 10.77 4.39 5.26
CA MET A 308 9.86 5.49 5.59
C MET A 308 9.53 6.42 4.41
N LEU A 309 10.27 6.35 3.30
CA LEU A 309 9.97 7.13 2.10
C LEU A 309 8.74 6.58 1.35
N GLY A 310 8.35 5.32 1.59
CA GLY A 310 7.16 4.71 0.99
C GLY A 310 5.90 5.55 1.20
N PRO A 311 5.41 5.76 2.44
CA PRO A 311 4.23 6.57 2.71
C PRO A 311 4.31 8.02 2.23
N LEU A 312 5.50 8.61 2.17
CA LEU A 312 5.70 9.94 1.59
C LEU A 312 5.36 9.93 0.10
N ILE A 313 5.81 8.92 -0.64
CA ILE A 313 5.58 8.82 -2.08
C ILE A 313 4.14 8.43 -2.38
N ASP A 314 3.60 7.41 -1.70
CA ASP A 314 2.25 6.93 -2.00
C ASP A 314 1.15 7.84 -1.46
N SER A 315 1.07 8.05 -0.15
CA SER A 315 0.01 8.85 0.47
C SER A 315 0.29 10.36 0.40
N GLY A 316 1.57 10.76 0.50
CA GLY A 316 1.96 12.17 0.41
C GLY A 316 1.88 12.71 -1.01
N ILE A 317 2.52 12.04 -1.98
CA ILE A 317 2.63 12.53 -3.36
C ILE A 317 1.50 11.99 -4.24
N VAL A 318 1.39 10.66 -4.40
CA VAL A 318 0.47 10.05 -5.38
C VAL A 318 -0.99 10.34 -5.05
N CYS A 319 -1.39 10.26 -3.77
CA CYS A 319 -2.75 10.61 -3.38
C CYS A 319 -3.07 12.10 -3.59
N THR A 320 -2.09 12.99 -3.40
CA THR A 320 -2.24 14.41 -3.71
C THR A 320 -2.41 14.64 -5.21
N LEU A 321 -1.61 13.95 -6.04
CA LEU A 321 -1.77 14.00 -7.50
C LEU A 321 -3.15 13.54 -7.96
N THR A 322 -3.76 12.59 -7.27
CA THR A 322 -5.14 12.15 -7.54
C THR A 322 -6.18 13.16 -7.06
N SER A 323 -6.00 13.70 -5.87
CA SER A 323 -6.98 14.60 -5.23
C SER A 323 -7.14 15.91 -5.98
N ILE A 324 -6.05 16.51 -6.47
CA ILE A 324 -6.07 17.82 -7.13
C ILE A 324 -7.01 17.85 -8.34
N PRO A 325 -6.90 16.96 -9.35
CA PRO A 325 -7.83 16.94 -10.48
C PRO A 325 -9.28 16.67 -10.08
N ILE A 326 -9.52 15.79 -9.11
CA ILE A 326 -10.87 15.47 -8.64
C ILE A 326 -11.52 16.70 -8.01
N ILE A 327 -10.80 17.42 -7.16
CA ILE A 327 -11.29 18.64 -6.52
C ILE A 327 -11.50 19.75 -7.57
N MET A 328 -10.56 19.90 -8.54
CA MET A 328 -10.73 20.86 -9.65
C MET A 328 -12.00 20.58 -10.46
N ALA A 329 -12.23 19.32 -10.82
CA ALA A 329 -13.40 18.91 -11.57
C ALA A 329 -14.69 19.13 -10.78
N SER A 330 -14.69 18.87 -9.47
CA SER A 330 -15.82 19.17 -8.59
C SER A 330 -16.12 20.67 -8.54
N HIS A 331 -15.11 21.53 -8.46
CA HIS A 331 -15.28 22.99 -8.56
C HIS A 331 -15.80 23.44 -9.94
N SER A 332 -15.55 22.64 -10.98
CA SER A 332 -16.03 22.87 -12.35
C SER A 332 -17.42 22.26 -12.62
N GLY A 333 -18.08 21.70 -11.59
CA GLY A 333 -19.45 21.17 -11.67
C GLY A 333 -19.57 19.67 -11.83
N LEU A 334 -18.48 18.88 -11.72
CA LEU A 334 -18.56 17.42 -11.69
C LEU A 334 -19.20 16.98 -10.36
N ALA A 335 -20.34 16.29 -10.45
CA ALA A 335 -20.95 15.63 -9.31
C ALA A 335 -20.17 14.33 -9.00
N LEU A 336 -19.65 14.22 -7.79
CA LEU A 336 -18.95 13.02 -7.32
C LEU A 336 -19.97 12.09 -6.65
N ALA A 337 -19.96 10.81 -7.03
CA ALA A 337 -20.77 9.77 -6.39
C ALA A 337 -19.95 9.05 -5.31
N ASP A 338 -20.56 8.76 -4.18
CA ASP A 338 -19.88 8.24 -2.98
C ASP A 338 -19.25 6.85 -3.18
N ASP A 339 -19.79 6.05 -4.10
CA ASP A 339 -19.39 4.68 -4.39
C ASP A 339 -18.64 4.50 -5.72
N ALA A 340 -18.50 5.56 -6.52
CA ALA A 340 -17.98 5.52 -7.89
C ALA A 340 -16.49 5.89 -7.99
N GLY A 341 -15.63 5.33 -7.13
CA GLY A 341 -14.25 5.75 -6.96
C GLY A 341 -13.45 5.96 -8.25
N LEU A 342 -13.28 4.92 -9.06
CA LEU A 342 -12.50 5.05 -10.29
C LEU A 342 -13.26 5.83 -11.37
N SER A 343 -14.58 5.72 -11.44
CA SER A 343 -15.43 6.48 -12.38
C SER A 343 -15.37 7.98 -12.08
N ASN A 344 -15.37 8.39 -10.82
CA ASN A 344 -15.15 9.78 -10.42
C ASN A 344 -13.80 10.31 -10.92
N ALA A 345 -12.73 9.52 -10.76
CA ALA A 345 -11.41 9.91 -11.24
C ALA A 345 -11.37 10.00 -12.78
N LEU A 346 -11.91 9.00 -13.49
CA LEU A 346 -11.99 9.01 -14.96
C LEU A 346 -12.77 10.22 -15.47
N GLY A 347 -13.94 10.51 -14.87
CA GLY A 347 -14.75 11.67 -15.22
C GLY A 347 -14.03 13.00 -14.94
N ALA A 348 -13.27 13.09 -13.84
CA ALA A 348 -12.50 14.29 -13.51
C ALA A 348 -11.39 14.55 -14.55
N PHE A 349 -10.65 13.52 -14.92
CA PHE A 349 -9.59 13.67 -15.93
C PHE A 349 -10.15 13.90 -17.34
N ASP A 350 -11.29 13.30 -17.69
CA ASP A 350 -11.94 13.54 -18.99
C ASP A 350 -12.48 14.98 -19.10
N MET A 351 -13.05 15.52 -18.03
CA MET A 351 -13.50 16.91 -17.97
C MET A 351 -12.33 17.91 -18.08
N LEU A 352 -11.20 17.66 -17.41
CA LEU A 352 -10.06 18.59 -17.34
C LEU A 352 -9.08 18.45 -18.51
N LEU A 353 -9.05 17.31 -19.18
CA LEU A 353 -8.29 16.99 -20.40
C LEU A 353 -9.23 16.32 -21.41
N PRO A 354 -10.11 17.08 -22.07
CA PRO A 354 -11.12 16.53 -22.97
C PRO A 354 -10.51 15.61 -24.04
N HIS A 355 -11.19 14.49 -24.32
CA HIS A 355 -10.86 13.48 -25.33
C HIS A 355 -9.63 12.59 -25.02
N VAL A 356 -8.77 12.96 -24.08
CA VAL A 356 -7.53 12.17 -23.79
C VAL A 356 -7.40 11.79 -22.34
N GLY A 357 -8.00 12.53 -21.40
CA GLY A 357 -7.77 12.37 -19.96
C GLY A 357 -8.12 11.00 -19.44
N GLN A 358 -9.28 10.46 -19.81
CA GLN A 358 -9.70 9.11 -19.40
C GLN A 358 -8.75 8.01 -19.91
N TYR A 359 -8.23 8.12 -21.14
CA TYR A 359 -7.32 7.12 -21.71
C TYR A 359 -5.92 7.19 -21.07
N LEU A 360 -5.43 8.41 -20.79
CA LEU A 360 -4.17 8.59 -20.09
C LEU A 360 -4.27 8.06 -18.65
N LEU A 361 -5.38 8.34 -17.94
CA LEU A 361 -5.60 7.79 -16.61
C LEU A 361 -5.71 6.26 -16.65
N MET A 362 -6.39 5.70 -17.65
CA MET A 362 -6.49 4.24 -17.82
C MET A 362 -5.10 3.60 -18.03
N ALA A 363 -4.21 4.23 -18.78
CA ALA A 363 -2.84 3.77 -18.92
C ALA A 363 -2.11 3.72 -17.56
N ILE A 364 -2.30 4.73 -16.71
CA ILE A 364 -1.75 4.74 -15.35
C ILE A 364 -2.37 3.65 -14.48
N VAL A 365 -3.68 3.46 -14.56
CA VAL A 365 -4.42 2.38 -13.87
C VAL A 365 -3.84 1.00 -14.23
N LEU A 366 -3.50 0.77 -15.49
CA LEU A 366 -2.82 -0.46 -15.92
C LEU A 366 -1.46 -0.64 -15.22
N PHE A 367 -0.61 0.39 -15.21
CA PHE A 367 0.69 0.32 -14.53
C PHE A 367 0.53 0.07 -13.02
N PHE A 368 -0.41 0.77 -12.37
CA PHE A 368 -0.68 0.63 -10.94
C PHE A 368 -1.18 -0.78 -10.61
N ALA A 369 -2.14 -1.31 -11.37
CA ALA A 369 -2.68 -2.64 -11.14
C ALA A 369 -1.61 -3.72 -11.30
N PHE A 370 -0.88 -3.71 -12.42
CA PHE A 370 0.15 -4.72 -12.67
C PHE A 370 1.32 -4.64 -11.69
N SER A 371 1.78 -3.43 -11.32
CA SER A 371 2.87 -3.29 -10.35
C SER A 371 2.49 -3.87 -8.98
N THR A 372 1.26 -3.65 -8.53
CA THR A 372 0.74 -4.24 -7.29
C THR A 372 0.61 -5.76 -7.40
N MET A 373 0.05 -6.28 -8.51
CA MET A 373 -0.05 -7.73 -8.73
C MET A 373 1.32 -8.43 -8.71
N PHE A 374 2.36 -7.79 -9.26
CA PHE A 374 3.72 -8.36 -9.20
C PHE A 374 4.25 -8.43 -7.77
N SER A 375 4.10 -7.36 -7.02
CA SER A 375 4.68 -7.24 -5.68
C SER A 375 3.93 -8.07 -4.62
N TYR A 376 2.60 -8.12 -4.69
CA TYR A 376 1.78 -8.88 -3.74
C TYR A 376 2.00 -10.39 -3.84
N SER A 377 2.27 -10.91 -5.04
CA SER A 377 2.60 -12.34 -5.22
C SER A 377 3.78 -12.77 -4.34
N TYR A 378 4.76 -11.88 -4.17
CA TYR A 378 5.92 -12.14 -3.32
C TYR A 378 5.57 -12.21 -1.83
N TYR A 379 4.65 -11.38 -1.36
CA TYR A 379 4.22 -11.41 0.04
C TYR A 379 3.57 -12.75 0.42
N GLY A 380 2.62 -13.19 -0.38
CA GLY A 380 1.97 -14.48 -0.14
C GLY A 380 2.92 -15.67 -0.33
N LEU A 381 3.86 -15.58 -1.30
CA LEU A 381 4.93 -16.56 -1.45
C LEU A 381 5.80 -16.66 -0.19
N LYS A 382 6.14 -15.53 0.45
CA LYS A 382 6.91 -15.51 1.71
C LYS A 382 6.13 -16.12 2.87
N CYS A 383 4.85 -15.80 2.98
CA CYS A 383 3.97 -16.41 3.97
C CYS A 383 3.88 -17.93 3.78
N THR A 384 3.70 -18.38 2.54
CA THR A 384 3.67 -19.81 2.19
C THR A 384 5.01 -20.50 2.48
N ASN A 385 6.14 -19.83 2.20
CA ASN A 385 7.47 -20.35 2.51
C ASN A 385 7.65 -20.59 4.02
N TYR A 386 7.21 -19.64 4.84
CA TYR A 386 7.29 -19.78 6.29
C TYR A 386 6.49 -20.97 6.84
N LEU A 387 5.27 -21.21 6.30
CA LEU A 387 4.38 -22.29 6.79
C LEU A 387 4.74 -23.66 6.22
N PHE A 388 5.00 -23.74 4.91
CA PHE A 388 5.09 -25.01 4.18
C PHE A 388 6.50 -25.29 3.63
N GLY A 389 7.45 -24.39 3.88
CA GLY A 389 8.84 -24.48 3.46
C GLY A 389 9.08 -24.07 2.00
N ALA A 390 10.35 -23.81 1.68
CA ALA A 390 10.78 -23.27 0.39
C ALA A 390 10.39 -24.15 -0.82
N LYS A 391 10.43 -25.48 -0.66
CA LYS A 391 10.06 -26.43 -1.72
C LYS A 391 8.62 -26.26 -2.19
N ASN A 392 7.69 -26.02 -1.26
CA ASN A 392 6.26 -25.93 -1.53
C ASN A 392 5.80 -24.51 -1.84
N ALA A 393 6.56 -23.49 -1.47
CA ALA A 393 6.20 -22.10 -1.66
C ALA A 393 5.87 -21.74 -3.12
N LYS A 394 6.57 -22.35 -4.10
CA LYS A 394 6.34 -22.14 -5.54
C LYS A 394 4.89 -22.38 -5.98
N TYR A 395 4.16 -23.27 -5.32
CA TYR A 395 2.77 -23.58 -5.66
C TYR A 395 1.83 -22.40 -5.38
N TYR A 396 2.20 -21.49 -4.47
CA TYR A 396 1.46 -20.28 -4.23
C TYR A 396 1.33 -19.40 -5.48
N ASN A 397 2.36 -19.32 -6.32
CA ASN A 397 2.28 -18.53 -7.55
C ASN A 397 1.20 -19.03 -8.50
N TYR A 398 1.02 -20.36 -8.62
CA TYR A 398 -0.05 -20.91 -9.46
C TYR A 398 -1.43 -20.66 -8.85
N TYR A 399 -1.57 -20.83 -7.53
CA TYR A 399 -2.79 -20.45 -6.81
C TYR A 399 -3.12 -18.98 -7.01
N TYR A 400 -2.13 -18.10 -6.88
CA TYR A 400 -2.26 -16.67 -7.08
C TYR A 400 -2.76 -16.30 -8.49
N LEU A 401 -2.21 -16.92 -9.54
CA LEU A 401 -2.63 -16.72 -10.93
C LEU A 401 -4.08 -17.14 -11.16
N VAL A 402 -4.50 -18.27 -10.59
CA VAL A 402 -5.91 -18.71 -10.65
C VAL A 402 -6.81 -17.69 -9.95
N MET A 403 -6.39 -17.16 -8.79
CA MET A 403 -7.18 -16.19 -8.04
C MET A 403 -7.32 -14.83 -8.74
N ILE A 404 -6.37 -14.43 -9.61
CA ILE A 404 -6.54 -13.26 -10.49
C ILE A 404 -7.73 -13.48 -11.44
N VAL A 405 -7.83 -14.64 -12.07
CA VAL A 405 -8.95 -14.95 -12.98
C VAL A 405 -10.29 -15.01 -12.23
N VAL A 406 -10.30 -15.63 -11.05
CA VAL A 406 -11.46 -15.69 -10.17
C VAL A 406 -11.93 -14.30 -9.76
N ALA A 407 -10.99 -13.43 -9.36
CA ALA A 407 -11.30 -12.06 -8.97
C ALA A 407 -11.87 -11.19 -10.10
N ALA A 408 -11.47 -11.46 -11.35
CA ALA A 408 -12.00 -10.75 -12.51
C ALA A 408 -13.52 -10.98 -12.72
N VAL A 409 -14.05 -12.11 -12.26
CA VAL A 409 -15.46 -12.50 -12.51
C VAL A 409 -16.37 -12.38 -11.29
N ILE A 410 -15.82 -12.34 -10.06
CA ILE A 410 -16.60 -12.29 -8.81
C ILE A 410 -16.93 -10.84 -8.43
N LYS A 411 -18.02 -10.65 -7.67
CA LYS A 411 -18.42 -9.33 -7.14
C LYS A 411 -17.37 -8.77 -6.18
N LEU A 412 -17.01 -7.51 -6.38
CA LEU A 412 -15.95 -6.82 -5.64
C LEU A 412 -16.18 -6.76 -4.11
N THR A 413 -17.42 -6.51 -3.67
CA THR A 413 -17.75 -6.31 -2.25
C THR A 413 -17.32 -7.46 -1.34
N LEU A 414 -17.56 -8.72 -1.76
CA LEU A 414 -17.12 -9.89 -1.00
C LEU A 414 -15.59 -10.00 -0.95
N LEU A 415 -14.93 -9.75 -2.09
CA LEU A 415 -13.47 -9.83 -2.20
C LEU A 415 -12.78 -8.79 -1.32
N VAL A 416 -13.30 -7.56 -1.29
CA VAL A 416 -12.81 -6.49 -0.43
C VAL A 416 -12.98 -6.86 1.05
N GLY A 417 -14.16 -7.35 1.45
CA GLY A 417 -14.39 -7.76 2.84
C GLY A 417 -13.41 -8.85 3.32
N ILE A 418 -13.08 -9.81 2.47
CA ILE A 418 -12.09 -10.86 2.79
C ILE A 418 -10.68 -10.26 2.93
N MET A 419 -10.29 -9.37 2.01
CA MET A 419 -8.98 -8.72 2.06
C MET A 419 -8.82 -7.84 3.29
N ASP A 420 -9.82 -7.03 3.59
CA ASP A 420 -9.81 -6.10 4.73
C ASP A 420 -9.68 -6.87 6.04
N LEU A 421 -10.45 -7.94 6.25
CA LEU A 421 -10.31 -8.81 7.43
C LEU A 421 -8.91 -9.43 7.53
N ALA A 422 -8.33 -9.86 6.40
CA ALA A 422 -6.99 -10.41 6.39
C ALA A 422 -5.95 -9.33 6.75
N PHE A 423 -6.07 -8.12 6.20
CA PHE A 423 -5.18 -7.00 6.54
C PHE A 423 -5.31 -6.58 8.01
N ALA A 424 -6.53 -6.52 8.55
CA ALA A 424 -6.75 -6.26 9.97
C ALA A 424 -6.06 -7.30 10.86
N GLY A 425 -6.15 -8.59 10.50
CA GLY A 425 -5.43 -9.66 11.19
C GLY A 425 -3.90 -9.51 11.11
N MET A 426 -3.36 -9.16 9.95
CA MET A 426 -1.94 -8.84 9.78
C MET A 426 -1.53 -7.62 10.62
N ALA A 427 -2.35 -6.56 10.62
CA ALA A 427 -2.10 -5.32 11.35
C ALA A 427 -2.02 -5.55 12.87
N VAL A 428 -2.90 -6.36 13.44
CA VAL A 428 -2.86 -6.73 14.87
C VAL A 428 -1.53 -7.42 15.21
N CYS A 429 -1.12 -8.41 14.40
CA CYS A 429 0.14 -9.12 14.62
C CYS A 429 1.35 -8.19 14.50
N THR A 430 1.34 -7.32 13.50
CA THR A 430 2.46 -6.41 13.21
C THR A 430 2.57 -5.31 14.24
N MET A 431 1.49 -4.56 14.51
CA MET A 431 1.52 -3.46 15.46
C MET A 431 1.89 -3.91 16.86
N PHE A 432 1.38 -5.07 17.31
CA PHE A 432 1.82 -5.67 18.56
C PHE A 432 3.35 -5.88 18.57
N THR A 433 3.90 -6.43 17.49
CA THR A 433 5.34 -6.71 17.36
C THR A 433 6.16 -5.42 17.35
N LEU A 434 5.75 -4.40 16.56
CA LEU A 434 6.43 -3.12 16.46
C LEU A 434 6.50 -2.42 17.82
N ILE A 435 5.37 -2.36 18.56
CA ILE A 435 5.29 -1.69 19.86
C ILE A 435 6.19 -2.42 20.89
N ARG A 436 6.15 -3.76 20.90
CA ARG A 436 6.97 -4.56 21.83
C ARG A 436 8.48 -4.46 21.57
N LEU A 437 8.87 -4.32 20.30
CA LEU A 437 10.28 -4.21 19.89
C LEU A 437 10.75 -2.77 19.69
N ALA A 438 9.89 -1.77 19.87
CA ALA A 438 10.23 -0.36 19.73
C ALA A 438 11.46 0.08 20.54
N PRO A 439 11.68 -0.39 21.80
CA PRO A 439 12.88 -0.05 22.56
C PRO A 439 14.17 -0.47 21.86
N LYS A 440 14.18 -1.62 21.20
CA LYS A 440 15.35 -2.14 20.47
C LYS A 440 15.70 -1.27 19.25
N VAL A 441 14.68 -0.81 18.52
CA VAL A 441 14.89 0.12 17.41
C VAL A 441 15.43 1.46 17.92
N LYS A 442 14.91 1.97 19.05
CA LYS A 442 15.38 3.23 19.63
C LYS A 442 16.85 3.15 20.10
N GLU A 443 17.27 2.01 20.62
CA GLU A 443 18.67 1.73 20.97
C GLU A 443 19.56 1.78 19.70
N GLN A 444 19.18 1.08 18.64
CA GLN A 444 19.89 1.10 17.36
C GLN A 444 19.94 2.49 16.73
N MET A 445 18.87 3.27 16.85
CA MET A 445 18.87 4.67 16.39
C MET A 445 19.93 5.51 17.10
N LYS A 446 20.05 5.37 18.42
CA LYS A 446 21.06 6.11 19.20
C LYS A 446 22.48 5.76 18.75
N LEU A 447 22.77 4.47 18.56
CA LEU A 447 24.08 4.00 18.09
C LEU A 447 24.38 4.52 16.68
N TYR A 448 23.46 4.33 15.74
CA TYR A 448 23.64 4.74 14.34
C TYR A 448 23.89 6.25 14.19
N PHE A 449 23.12 7.08 14.89
CA PHE A 449 23.29 8.53 14.78
C PHE A 449 24.49 9.06 15.59
N ALA A 450 24.97 8.33 16.61
CA ALA A 450 26.21 8.68 17.33
C ALA A 450 27.45 8.38 16.48
N GLU A 451 27.50 7.21 15.81
CA GLU A 451 28.62 6.80 14.95
C GLU A 451 28.78 7.73 13.73
N GLU A 452 27.70 8.20 13.18
CA GLU A 452 27.75 9.10 12.03
C GLU A 452 27.96 10.58 12.40
N GLY A 453 28.19 10.91 13.69
CA GLY A 453 28.42 12.29 14.16
C GLY A 453 27.22 13.22 13.98
N LYS A 454 26.01 12.68 14.13
CA LYS A 454 24.75 13.28 13.63
C LYS A 454 23.73 13.45 14.75
#